data_d564905563a54971ec4ef335afe5488e
#
_entry.id   d564905563a54971ec4ef335afe5488e
#
_cell.length_a   1.000
_cell.length_b   1.000
_cell.length_c   1.000
_cell.angle_alpha   90.00
_cell.angle_beta   90.00
_cell.angle_gamma   90.00
#
_symmetry.space_group_name_H-M   'P 1'
#
loop_
_entity.id
_entity.type
_entity.pdbx_description
1 polymer ?
#
loop_
_entity_poly.entity_id
_entity_poly.type
_entity_poly.pdbx_seq_one_letter_code
_entity_poly.pdbx_strand_id
1 'polypeptide(L)'
;MISTSIKRLLLASTLLLGSVWAFGQHQIGNGRISGDFGFNGMYYIPDSIIGAEPVDSKVRGNAFLNILYSNGGFSAGARYEFYMFPLIDFEKIGYQGQGIKYFFADYTNKFISVTAGNYYEQFGNGLTLRAYEDRQLGIDNSLLGARIKLTPYKGIHIKAVWGIERDNFNPYLGREDYVRGADAEFSFGEIFPVIQEKGFIARVGANIVSKFEKSSTDILFDIQDDSLGTVTGVIPQDKVPQNVATWAARATFGYKDFRLDAEYARKMNDPNITNSFIYKPGEALFLSATYAMKGFGIAASFIRADNMEYRSQRWMNQNSELMINCIPAINRQYSYQLIGDYSYASQPNSQIGAQLQINYQIPKKSVLGGKYGTDITFNYSRFHDIDKQPVPEAVENGTMTGTMGYTSSFFKFGPNLLYQDVGLEISHRFNNKKWKWILAYNYITYNLEILQGHAGMMRGHLVASDLSYKVTPKHALRLELQHLYTKDDCGSSVYAMLEYSISPNWFFSVGDDWNYGNPDPIHKTHYYNISCAYVWNTTRIALNFGKTKEGILCVGGVCRAVPASYGLGLSVTTSF
;
A
#
# COMPACT_ATOMS: atom_id res chain seq x y z
N MET A 1 -5.85 -4.13 40.95
CA MET A 1 -5.70 -2.65 40.93
C MET A 1 -5.43 -2.23 39.49
N ILE A 2 -6.30 -1.41 38.92
CA ILE A 2 -6.11 -0.87 37.56
C ILE A 2 -4.93 0.07 37.59
N SER A 3 -3.88 -0.19 36.81
CA SER A 3 -2.66 0.63 36.73
C SER A 3 -3.03 2.09 36.43
N THR A 4 -2.24 3.03 36.98
CA THR A 4 -2.43 4.48 36.81
C THR A 4 -2.45 4.89 35.34
N SER A 5 -1.74 4.15 34.49
CA SER A 5 -1.69 4.32 33.04
C SER A 5 -3.03 3.98 32.37
N ILE A 6 -3.71 2.91 32.80
CA ILE A 6 -5.05 2.52 32.31
C ILE A 6 -6.10 3.57 32.71
N LYS A 7 -6.00 4.11 33.93
CA LYS A 7 -6.90 5.20 34.38
C LYS A 7 -6.70 6.47 33.54
N ARG A 8 -5.46 6.81 33.17
CA ARG A 8 -5.15 7.95 32.30
C ARG A 8 -5.64 7.74 30.88
N LEU A 9 -5.51 6.51 30.34
CA LEU A 9 -6.00 6.15 29.01
C LEU A 9 -7.53 6.20 28.96
N LEU A 10 -8.21 5.65 29.97
CA LEU A 10 -9.68 5.71 30.12
C LEU A 10 -10.16 7.15 30.35
N LEU A 11 -9.44 7.98 31.09
CA LEU A 11 -9.78 9.37 31.30
C LEU A 11 -9.57 10.21 30.02
N ALA A 12 -8.51 9.96 29.27
CA ALA A 12 -8.26 10.60 27.98
C ALA A 12 -9.30 10.17 26.94
N SER A 13 -9.68 8.89 26.90
CA SER A 13 -10.72 8.40 25.99
C SER A 13 -12.12 8.89 26.36
N THR A 14 -12.45 9.02 27.66
CA THR A 14 -13.74 9.58 28.11
C THR A 14 -13.83 11.10 27.90
N LEU A 15 -12.74 11.84 28.09
CA LEU A 15 -12.68 13.26 27.77
C LEU A 15 -12.77 13.52 26.25
N LEU A 16 -12.10 12.73 25.45
CA LEU A 16 -12.18 12.77 23.97
C LEU A 16 -13.58 12.34 23.48
N LEU A 17 -14.15 11.27 24.01
CA LEU A 17 -15.52 10.83 23.68
C LEU A 17 -16.56 11.85 24.12
N GLY A 18 -16.40 12.48 25.31
CA GLY A 18 -17.30 13.53 25.81
C GLY A 18 -17.27 14.77 24.91
N SER A 19 -16.13 15.15 24.35
CA SER A 19 -16.02 16.28 23.42
C SER A 19 -16.62 15.98 22.04
N VAL A 20 -16.52 14.75 21.57
CA VAL A 20 -17.07 14.30 20.27
C VAL A 20 -18.62 14.35 20.27
N TRP A 21 -19.27 14.15 21.42
CA TRP A 21 -20.73 14.25 21.55
C TRP A 21 -21.26 15.69 21.44
N ALA A 22 -20.40 16.70 21.61
CA ALA A 22 -20.77 18.10 21.56
C ALA A 22 -20.66 18.76 20.18
N PHE A 23 -20.00 18.09 19.20
CA PHE A 23 -19.64 18.69 17.92
C PHE A 23 -20.31 18.00 16.72
N GLY A 24 -21.51 18.46 16.38
CA GLY A 24 -21.96 18.43 14.98
C GLY A 24 -21.16 19.47 14.16
N GLN A 25 -21.24 19.42 12.82
CA GLN A 25 -20.60 20.42 11.95
C GLN A 25 -20.93 21.84 12.43
N HIS A 26 -19.94 22.55 12.98
CA HIS A 26 -20.13 23.91 13.49
C HIS A 26 -19.73 24.93 12.43
N GLN A 27 -20.64 25.88 12.18
CA GLN A 27 -20.29 27.10 11.44
C GLN A 27 -19.60 28.08 12.40
N ILE A 28 -18.42 28.55 12.04
CA ILE A 28 -17.73 29.66 12.71
C ILE A 28 -17.62 30.78 11.68
N GLY A 29 -18.47 31.82 11.87
CA GLY A 29 -18.62 32.85 10.87
C GLY A 29 -19.15 32.28 9.54
N ASN A 30 -18.45 32.53 8.42
CA ASN A 30 -18.75 31.98 7.11
C ASN A 30 -18.02 30.65 6.85
N GLY A 31 -17.26 30.16 7.81
CA GLY A 31 -16.49 28.92 7.68
C GLY A 31 -17.14 27.74 8.39
N ARG A 32 -16.67 26.55 8.05
CA ARG A 32 -17.15 25.27 8.60
C ARG A 32 -15.99 24.53 9.23
N ILE A 33 -16.22 23.98 10.42
CA ILE A 33 -15.33 23.01 11.06
C ILE A 33 -15.92 21.62 10.87
N SER A 34 -15.06 20.68 10.49
CA SER A 34 -15.33 19.25 10.42
C SER A 34 -14.11 18.48 10.93
N GLY A 35 -14.29 17.21 11.22
CA GLY A 35 -13.19 16.39 11.68
C GLY A 35 -13.56 14.92 11.77
N ASP A 36 -12.56 14.11 12.09
CA ASP A 36 -12.72 12.70 12.37
C ASP A 36 -11.79 12.27 13.51
N PHE A 37 -12.27 11.31 14.27
CA PHE A 37 -11.53 10.65 15.35
C PHE A 37 -11.47 9.15 15.08
N GLY A 38 -10.30 8.56 15.29
CA GLY A 38 -10.10 7.13 15.24
C GLY A 38 -9.31 6.65 16.45
N PHE A 39 -9.71 5.50 16.97
CA PHE A 39 -9.03 4.78 18.03
C PHE A 39 -9.03 3.30 17.71
N ASN A 40 -7.86 2.65 17.85
CA ASN A 40 -7.70 1.21 17.83
C ASN A 40 -6.93 0.80 19.08
N GLY A 41 -7.54 -0.07 19.89
CA GLY A 41 -6.95 -0.61 21.10
C GLY A 41 -7.02 -2.12 21.13
N MET A 42 -6.07 -2.75 21.82
CA MET A 42 -6.01 -4.19 21.98
C MET A 42 -5.53 -4.57 23.37
N TYR A 43 -6.21 -5.54 23.96
CA TYR A 43 -5.75 -6.27 25.15
C TYR A 43 -5.08 -7.56 24.68
N TYR A 44 -3.76 -7.66 24.81
CA TYR A 44 -2.96 -8.79 24.36
C TYR A 44 -2.94 -9.92 25.36
N ILE A 45 -3.07 -11.14 24.85
CA ILE A 45 -2.98 -12.40 25.57
C ILE A 45 -1.82 -13.19 24.93
N PRO A 46 -0.82 -13.63 25.69
CA PRO A 46 0.26 -14.45 25.15
C PRO A 46 -0.26 -15.81 24.65
N ASP A 47 0.27 -16.27 23.53
CA ASP A 47 0.02 -17.61 22.99
C ASP A 47 1.25 -18.09 22.21
N SER A 48 2.07 -18.92 22.85
CA SER A 48 3.33 -19.41 22.29
C SER A 48 3.14 -20.33 21.07
N ILE A 49 1.96 -20.97 20.93
CA ILE A 49 1.68 -21.86 19.79
C ILE A 49 1.63 -21.06 18.48
N ILE A 50 1.09 -19.84 18.52
CA ILE A 50 0.99 -18.99 17.33
C ILE A 50 2.12 -17.96 17.23
N GLY A 51 3.07 -17.95 18.18
CA GLY A 51 4.13 -16.94 18.24
C GLY A 51 3.69 -15.58 18.80
N ALA A 52 2.53 -15.50 19.48
CA ALA A 52 2.10 -14.28 20.16
C ALA A 52 2.86 -14.10 21.48
N GLU A 53 3.97 -13.37 21.42
CA GLU A 53 4.88 -13.15 22.54
C GLU A 53 4.24 -12.31 23.66
N PRO A 54 4.68 -12.50 24.91
CA PRO A 54 4.32 -11.63 26.02
C PRO A 54 4.74 -10.18 25.75
N VAL A 55 3.87 -9.22 26.05
CA VAL A 55 4.14 -7.78 25.89
C VAL A 55 4.20 -7.10 27.26
N ASP A 56 5.07 -6.09 27.42
CA ASP A 56 5.25 -5.34 28.67
C ASP A 56 3.94 -4.70 29.16
N SER A 57 3.16 -4.14 28.23
CA SER A 57 1.83 -3.62 28.49
C SER A 57 0.78 -4.43 27.73
N LYS A 58 -0.10 -5.11 28.48
CA LYS A 58 -1.19 -5.90 27.86
C LYS A 58 -2.24 -5.02 27.16
N VAL A 59 -2.35 -3.75 27.52
CA VAL A 59 -3.27 -2.80 26.89
C VAL A 59 -2.45 -1.82 26.08
N ARG A 60 -2.68 -1.84 24.79
CA ARG A 60 -2.00 -0.95 23.83
C ARG A 60 -3.05 -0.31 22.90
N GLY A 61 -2.71 0.84 22.31
CA GLY A 61 -3.62 1.48 21.38
C GLY A 61 -3.05 2.70 20.68
N ASN A 62 -3.64 2.97 19.53
CA ASN A 62 -3.33 4.10 18.67
C ASN A 62 -4.58 4.96 18.52
N ALA A 63 -4.41 6.29 18.51
CA ALA A 63 -5.51 7.22 18.28
C ALA A 63 -5.05 8.39 17.42
N PHE A 64 -6.00 8.97 16.70
CA PHE A 64 -5.81 10.22 15.97
C PHE A 64 -7.09 11.06 15.99
N LEU A 65 -6.90 12.37 15.91
CA LEU A 65 -7.96 13.37 15.77
C LEU A 65 -7.57 14.34 14.65
N ASN A 66 -8.35 14.37 13.58
CA ASN A 66 -8.25 15.38 12.52
C ASN A 66 -9.26 16.49 12.75
N ILE A 67 -8.83 17.72 12.57
CA ILE A 67 -9.69 18.90 12.56
C ILE A 67 -9.40 19.67 11.27
N LEU A 68 -10.45 20.05 10.56
CA LEU A 68 -10.40 20.80 9.31
C LEU A 68 -11.33 22.02 9.42
N TYR A 69 -10.79 23.19 9.16
CA TYR A 69 -11.53 24.41 8.91
C TYR A 69 -11.56 24.71 7.42
N SER A 70 -12.69 25.12 6.87
CA SER A 70 -12.84 25.53 5.48
C SER A 70 -13.72 26.75 5.33
N ASN A 71 -13.30 27.71 4.47
CA ASN A 71 -14.05 28.92 4.17
C ASN A 71 -13.73 29.39 2.74
N GLY A 72 -14.68 29.23 1.82
CA GLY A 72 -14.47 29.52 0.40
C GLY A 72 -13.30 28.73 -0.16
N GLY A 73 -12.30 29.43 -0.72
CA GLY A 73 -11.08 28.82 -1.27
C GLY A 73 -10.01 28.49 -0.21
N PHE A 74 -10.18 28.90 1.04
CA PHE A 74 -9.23 28.65 2.12
C PHE A 74 -9.61 27.42 2.94
N SER A 75 -8.62 26.59 3.26
CA SER A 75 -8.74 25.52 4.26
C SER A 75 -7.49 25.43 5.12
N ALA A 76 -7.64 25.03 6.36
CA ALA A 76 -6.54 24.72 7.27
C ALA A 76 -6.90 23.52 8.12
N GLY A 77 -5.95 22.65 8.37
CA GLY A 77 -6.18 21.45 9.16
C GLY A 77 -5.01 21.08 10.04
N ALA A 78 -5.33 20.29 11.08
CA ALA A 78 -4.33 19.69 11.95
C ALA A 78 -4.76 18.30 12.38
N ARG A 79 -3.77 17.41 12.58
CA ARG A 79 -3.96 16.07 13.12
C ARG A 79 -3.13 15.90 14.37
N TYR A 80 -3.80 15.55 15.46
CA TYR A 80 -3.16 15.07 16.67
C TYR A 80 -3.13 13.55 16.64
N GLU A 81 -1.98 12.97 16.93
CA GLU A 81 -1.74 11.53 16.95
C GLU A 81 -1.24 11.09 18.32
N PHE A 82 -1.65 9.89 18.73
CA PHE A 82 -1.29 9.29 20.00
C PHE A 82 -0.86 7.83 19.79
N TYR A 83 0.44 7.55 19.99
CA TYR A 83 1.10 6.25 19.89
C TYR A 83 2.05 6.04 21.09
N MET A 84 1.63 6.45 22.31
CA MET A 84 2.47 6.30 23.51
C MET A 84 2.64 4.84 23.96
N PHE A 85 1.63 4.02 23.68
CA PHE A 85 1.64 2.56 23.87
C PHE A 85 1.09 1.94 22.59
N PRO A 86 1.87 1.97 21.50
CA PRO A 86 1.36 1.58 20.19
C PRO A 86 1.01 0.10 20.16
N LEU A 87 0.09 -0.27 19.28
CA LEU A 87 -0.13 -1.67 18.91
C LEU A 87 1.20 -2.28 18.46
N ILE A 88 1.42 -3.58 18.72
CA ILE A 88 2.72 -4.24 18.52
C ILE A 88 3.23 -4.16 17.07
N ASP A 89 2.33 -4.15 16.11
CA ASP A 89 2.63 -4.02 14.70
C ASP A 89 3.11 -2.59 14.32
N PHE A 90 2.65 -1.56 15.02
CA PHE A 90 3.12 -0.18 14.86
C PHE A 90 4.41 0.10 15.63
N GLU A 91 4.61 -0.54 16.79
CA GLU A 91 5.86 -0.45 17.54
C GLU A 91 7.04 -0.98 16.73
N LYS A 92 6.85 -2.13 16.04
CA LYS A 92 7.88 -2.75 15.19
C LYS A 92 8.35 -1.87 14.02
N ILE A 93 7.52 -0.93 13.57
CA ILE A 93 7.86 0.03 12.52
C ILE A 93 8.17 1.44 13.06
N GLY A 94 8.54 1.56 14.34
CA GLY A 94 9.04 2.80 14.93
C GLY A 94 7.98 3.85 15.30
N TYR A 95 6.69 3.52 15.25
CA TYR A 95 5.65 4.45 15.69
C TYR A 95 5.59 4.52 17.21
N GLN A 96 6.21 5.55 17.80
CA GLN A 96 6.13 5.82 19.23
C GLN A 96 6.15 7.32 19.51
N GLY A 97 5.13 7.86 20.17
CA GLY A 97 5.05 9.27 20.51
C GLY A 97 3.64 9.82 20.49
N GLN A 98 3.53 11.13 20.64
CA GLN A 98 2.25 11.85 20.53
C GLN A 98 2.48 13.29 20.09
N GLY A 99 1.46 13.92 19.52
CA GLY A 99 1.49 15.33 19.17
C GLY A 99 0.82 15.65 17.84
N ILE A 100 0.91 16.92 17.43
CA ILE A 100 0.44 17.38 16.13
C ILE A 100 1.55 17.08 15.12
N LYS A 101 1.35 16.06 14.28
CA LYS A 101 2.35 15.61 13.31
C LYS A 101 1.98 15.91 11.85
N TYR A 102 0.76 16.34 11.63
CA TYR A 102 0.28 16.79 10.33
C TYR A 102 -0.52 18.08 10.51
N PHE A 103 -0.15 19.13 9.81
CA PHE A 103 -0.86 20.41 9.82
C PHE A 103 -0.62 21.14 8.50
N PHE A 104 -1.62 21.86 8.01
CA PHE A 104 -1.51 22.59 6.75
C PHE A 104 -2.45 23.80 6.73
N ALA A 105 -2.12 24.72 5.81
CA ALA A 105 -3.00 25.75 5.30
C ALA A 105 -2.97 25.71 3.78
N ASP A 106 -4.13 25.75 3.14
CA ASP A 106 -4.31 25.68 1.70
C ASP A 106 -5.20 26.82 1.23
N TYR A 107 -4.84 27.39 0.09
CA TYR A 107 -5.70 28.30 -0.65
C TYR A 107 -5.83 27.84 -2.08
N THR A 108 -7.07 27.60 -2.50
CA THR A 108 -7.39 27.11 -3.84
C THR A 108 -8.41 28.01 -4.53
N ASN A 109 -8.11 28.38 -5.76
CA ASN A 109 -9.06 28.99 -6.69
C ASN A 109 -8.99 28.30 -8.07
N LYS A 110 -9.63 28.87 -9.09
CA LYS A 110 -9.70 28.29 -10.43
C LYS A 110 -8.32 28.07 -11.10
N PHE A 111 -7.33 28.90 -10.78
CA PHE A 111 -6.05 28.95 -11.50
C PHE A 111 -4.87 28.46 -10.65
N ILE A 112 -4.98 28.59 -9.35
CA ILE A 112 -3.88 28.29 -8.42
C ILE A 112 -4.39 27.61 -7.17
N SER A 113 -3.63 26.61 -6.68
CA SER A 113 -3.70 26.07 -5.34
C SER A 113 -2.32 26.15 -4.71
N VAL A 114 -2.24 26.70 -3.49
CA VAL A 114 -1.01 26.82 -2.71
C VAL A 114 -1.24 26.19 -1.35
N THR A 115 -0.39 25.24 -0.97
CA THR A 115 -0.39 24.60 0.34
C THR A 115 0.90 24.91 1.07
N ALA A 116 0.81 25.30 2.34
CA ALA A 116 1.93 25.42 3.27
C ALA A 116 1.69 24.46 4.45
N GLY A 117 2.73 23.75 4.89
CA GLY A 117 2.64 22.72 5.91
C GLY A 117 2.75 21.31 5.31
N ASN A 118 2.10 20.32 5.92
CA ASN A 118 2.12 18.96 5.41
C ASN A 118 1.17 18.77 4.23
N TYR A 119 1.62 18.01 3.24
CA TYR A 119 0.80 17.65 2.08
C TYR A 119 1.21 16.29 1.49
N TYR A 120 0.27 15.71 0.75
CA TYR A 120 0.48 14.55 -0.10
C TYR A 120 0.46 14.97 -1.56
N GLU A 121 1.31 14.37 -2.39
CA GLU A 121 1.33 14.61 -3.82
C GLU A 121 1.88 13.40 -4.57
N GLN A 122 1.39 13.22 -5.79
CA GLN A 122 1.87 12.20 -6.70
C GLN A 122 2.11 12.79 -8.10
N PHE A 123 3.22 12.37 -8.73
CA PHE A 123 3.52 12.67 -10.12
C PHE A 123 3.34 11.40 -10.96
N GLY A 124 2.58 11.51 -12.05
CA GLY A 124 2.27 10.39 -12.93
C GLY A 124 1.73 9.17 -12.16
N ASN A 125 2.27 7.99 -12.42
CA ASN A 125 1.94 6.74 -11.74
C ASN A 125 2.76 6.51 -10.44
N GLY A 126 3.49 7.51 -9.96
CA GLY A 126 4.26 7.43 -8.73
C GLY A 126 5.69 6.91 -8.91
N LEU A 127 6.17 6.76 -10.14
CA LEU A 127 7.52 6.26 -10.40
C LEU A 127 8.63 7.18 -9.88
N THR A 128 8.34 8.48 -9.74
CA THR A 128 9.30 9.49 -9.25
C THR A 128 8.92 10.10 -7.91
N LEU A 129 7.62 10.33 -7.68
CA LEU A 129 7.07 10.86 -6.43
C LEU A 129 5.70 10.27 -6.15
N ARG A 130 5.53 9.71 -4.96
CA ARG A 130 4.24 9.34 -4.38
C ARG A 130 4.27 9.47 -2.87
N ALA A 131 3.86 10.64 -2.38
CA ALA A 131 3.61 10.87 -0.97
C ALA A 131 2.14 10.58 -0.66
N TYR A 132 1.87 9.69 0.30
CA TYR A 132 0.52 9.25 0.66
C TYR A 132 0.45 8.76 2.10
N GLU A 133 -0.77 8.55 2.58
CA GLU A 133 -1.03 7.90 3.86
C GLU A 133 -1.76 6.56 3.63
N ASP A 134 -1.29 5.52 4.31
CA ASP A 134 -2.02 4.28 4.50
C ASP A 134 -1.88 3.83 5.94
N ARG A 135 -2.94 4.03 6.72
CA ARG A 135 -2.92 3.72 8.16
C ARG A 135 -2.86 2.24 8.47
N GLN A 136 -3.31 1.37 7.57
CA GLN A 136 -3.21 -0.06 7.78
C GLN A 136 -1.76 -0.52 7.64
N LEU A 137 -1.05 0.06 6.70
CA LEU A 137 0.38 -0.20 6.53
C LEU A 137 1.27 0.61 7.48
N GLY A 138 0.72 1.59 8.21
CA GLY A 138 1.52 2.52 9.00
C GLY A 138 2.38 3.44 8.13
N ILE A 139 1.94 3.76 6.92
CA ILE A 139 2.62 4.68 6.01
C ILE A 139 2.04 6.08 6.17
N ASP A 140 2.90 7.05 6.38
CA ASP A 140 2.62 8.48 6.22
C ASP A 140 3.92 9.18 5.83
N ASN A 141 4.16 9.27 4.53
CA ASN A 141 5.33 9.95 3.95
C ASN A 141 4.96 11.36 3.43
N SER A 142 4.07 12.06 4.16
CA SER A 142 3.74 13.46 3.87
C SER A 142 4.98 14.35 3.83
N LEU A 143 4.98 15.33 2.95
CA LEU A 143 6.03 16.34 2.87
C LEU A 143 5.63 17.58 3.68
N LEU A 144 6.48 17.99 4.63
CA LEU A 144 6.33 19.26 5.33
C LEU A 144 7.07 20.35 4.58
N GLY A 145 6.33 21.30 3.99
CA GLY A 145 6.92 22.35 3.18
C GLY A 145 5.88 23.17 2.41
N ALA A 146 6.09 23.31 1.11
CA ALA A 146 5.20 24.06 0.23
C ALA A 146 4.90 23.30 -1.06
N ARG A 147 3.64 23.40 -1.49
CA ARG A 147 3.16 22.86 -2.78
C ARG A 147 2.40 23.94 -3.53
N ILE A 148 2.63 24.03 -4.84
CA ILE A 148 1.92 24.92 -5.76
C ILE A 148 1.36 24.09 -6.90
N LYS A 149 0.08 24.28 -7.22
CA LYS A 149 -0.57 23.75 -8.42
C LYS A 149 -1.08 24.94 -9.24
N LEU A 150 -0.78 24.94 -10.53
CA LEU A 150 -1.18 26.00 -11.47
C LEU A 150 -1.96 25.38 -12.62
N THR A 151 -3.06 26.03 -12.99
CA THR A 151 -3.81 25.76 -14.23
C THR A 151 -3.87 27.07 -15.01
N PRO A 152 -2.75 27.50 -15.64
CA PRO A 152 -2.66 28.81 -16.31
C PRO A 152 -3.58 28.90 -17.52
N TYR A 153 -3.86 27.77 -18.14
CA TYR A 153 -4.78 27.63 -19.24
C TYR A 153 -5.49 26.27 -19.15
N LYS A 154 -6.68 26.18 -19.74
CA LYS A 154 -7.45 24.93 -19.82
C LYS A 154 -6.61 23.82 -20.45
N GLY A 155 -6.46 22.70 -19.75
CA GLY A 155 -5.66 21.56 -20.21
C GLY A 155 -4.14 21.68 -19.99
N ILE A 156 -3.66 22.74 -19.31
CA ILE A 156 -2.27 22.87 -18.88
C ILE A 156 -2.22 22.84 -17.37
N HIS A 157 -1.60 21.80 -16.80
CA HIS A 157 -1.47 21.59 -15.37
C HIS A 157 0.01 21.55 -14.99
N ILE A 158 0.40 22.38 -14.04
CA ILE A 158 1.78 22.47 -13.53
C ILE A 158 1.72 22.30 -12.02
N LYS A 159 2.62 21.50 -11.47
CA LYS A 159 2.79 21.32 -10.03
C LYS A 159 4.24 21.56 -9.65
N ALA A 160 4.46 22.13 -8.48
CA ALA A 160 5.78 22.23 -7.86
C ALA A 160 5.68 21.88 -6.38
N VAL A 161 6.69 21.19 -5.87
CA VAL A 161 6.77 20.71 -4.49
C VAL A 161 8.15 20.98 -3.92
N TRP A 162 8.18 21.30 -2.64
CA TRP A 162 9.38 21.34 -1.81
C TRP A 162 9.01 20.97 -0.38
N GLY A 163 9.75 20.07 0.27
CA GLY A 163 9.48 19.71 1.65
C GLY A 163 10.44 18.66 2.21
N ILE A 164 10.37 18.48 3.52
CA ILE A 164 11.05 17.42 4.25
C ILE A 164 10.04 16.28 4.45
N GLU A 165 10.44 15.07 4.11
CA GLU A 165 9.57 13.90 4.26
C GLU A 165 9.37 13.55 5.73
N ARG A 166 8.15 13.19 6.10
CA ARG A 166 7.83 12.77 7.46
C ARG A 166 8.54 11.47 7.79
N ASP A 167 9.17 11.45 8.97
CA ASP A 167 9.84 10.32 9.57
C ASP A 167 9.17 10.02 10.93
N ASN A 168 8.08 9.25 10.91
CA ASN A 168 7.28 8.87 12.08
C ASN A 168 7.08 10.03 13.07
N PHE A 169 7.58 9.88 14.31
CA PHE A 169 7.56 10.91 15.35
C PHE A 169 8.88 11.67 15.50
N ASN A 170 9.86 11.40 14.64
CA ASN A 170 11.11 12.14 14.65
C ASN A 170 10.90 13.62 14.30
N PRO A 171 11.69 14.54 14.89
CA PRO A 171 11.54 15.96 14.63
C PRO A 171 12.04 16.31 13.22
N TYR A 172 11.38 17.28 12.57
CA TYR A 172 11.86 17.86 11.30
C TYR A 172 13.05 18.81 11.51
N LEU A 173 13.13 19.44 12.70
CA LEU A 173 14.21 20.40 13.02
C LEU A 173 15.54 19.69 13.12
N GLY A 174 16.55 20.25 12.43
CA GLY A 174 17.90 19.69 12.39
C GLY A 174 18.12 18.66 11.29
N ARG A 175 17.08 18.28 10.54
CA ARG A 175 17.25 17.44 9.35
C ARG A 175 17.77 18.28 8.18
N GLU A 176 18.76 17.70 7.48
CA GLU A 176 19.42 18.32 6.31
C GLU A 176 19.07 17.52 5.03
N ASP A 177 17.92 16.87 5.00
CA ASP A 177 17.37 16.18 3.83
C ASP A 177 16.07 16.84 3.39
N TYR A 178 15.88 17.01 2.09
CA TYR A 178 14.64 17.53 1.52
C TYR A 178 14.39 17.00 0.11
N VAL A 179 13.12 17.00 -0.27
CA VAL A 179 12.60 16.60 -1.58
C VAL A 179 12.02 17.82 -2.27
N ARG A 180 12.33 17.97 -3.56
CA ARG A 180 11.78 19.01 -4.42
C ARG A 180 11.46 18.44 -5.79
N GLY A 181 10.45 18.98 -6.45
CA GLY A 181 10.08 18.50 -7.78
C GLY A 181 9.12 19.41 -8.51
N ALA A 182 9.00 19.15 -9.78
CA ALA A 182 8.02 19.80 -10.66
C ALA A 182 7.43 18.78 -11.63
N ASP A 183 6.15 18.96 -11.96
CA ASP A 183 5.39 18.14 -12.90
C ASP A 183 4.60 19.06 -13.83
N ALA A 184 4.57 18.73 -15.11
CA ALA A 184 3.76 19.43 -16.11
C ALA A 184 2.99 18.41 -16.96
N GLU A 185 1.70 18.67 -17.19
CA GLU A 185 0.82 17.85 -18.02
C GLU A 185 0.02 18.72 -18.99
N PHE A 186 -0.06 18.26 -20.23
CA PHE A 186 -0.83 18.86 -21.31
C PHE A 186 -1.93 17.90 -21.75
N SER A 187 -3.19 18.30 -21.59
CA SER A 187 -4.39 17.60 -22.04
C SER A 187 -4.90 18.20 -23.35
N PHE A 188 -4.55 17.58 -24.47
CA PHE A 188 -4.89 18.12 -25.79
C PHE A 188 -6.38 18.17 -26.04
N GLY A 189 -7.17 17.23 -25.47
CA GLY A 189 -8.62 17.25 -25.57
C GLY A 189 -9.28 18.43 -24.85
N GLU A 190 -8.65 18.94 -23.78
CA GLU A 190 -9.10 20.15 -23.08
C GLU A 190 -8.67 21.43 -23.79
N ILE A 191 -7.46 21.44 -24.38
CA ILE A 191 -6.94 22.57 -25.16
C ILE A 191 -7.71 22.71 -26.47
N PHE A 192 -7.95 21.59 -27.16
CA PHE A 192 -8.62 21.50 -28.46
C PHE A 192 -9.87 20.60 -28.36
N PRO A 193 -11.06 21.11 -28.01
CA PRO A 193 -12.26 20.31 -27.78
C PRO A 193 -12.66 19.37 -28.93
N VAL A 194 -12.33 19.73 -30.17
CA VAL A 194 -12.55 18.89 -31.38
C VAL A 194 -11.93 17.49 -31.25
N ILE A 195 -10.80 17.36 -30.53
CA ILE A 195 -10.14 16.08 -30.28
C ILE A 195 -11.04 15.20 -29.43
N GLN A 196 -11.61 15.75 -28.35
CA GLN A 196 -12.52 15.05 -27.46
C GLN A 196 -13.86 14.73 -28.11
N GLU A 197 -14.42 15.66 -28.91
CA GLU A 197 -15.66 15.46 -29.67
C GLU A 197 -15.54 14.30 -30.66
N LYS A 198 -14.37 14.07 -31.25
CA LYS A 198 -14.06 12.92 -32.10
C LYS A 198 -13.80 11.62 -31.32
N GLY A 199 -13.90 11.63 -29.98
CA GLY A 199 -13.70 10.48 -29.11
C GLY A 199 -12.23 10.15 -28.83
N PHE A 200 -11.30 11.08 -29.07
CA PHE A 200 -9.88 10.90 -28.75
C PHE A 200 -9.53 11.46 -27.37
N ILE A 201 -8.65 10.78 -26.67
CA ILE A 201 -7.94 11.24 -25.47
C ILE A 201 -6.47 11.32 -25.84
N ALA A 202 -5.85 12.46 -25.62
CA ALA A 202 -4.42 12.63 -25.82
C ALA A 202 -3.87 13.53 -24.71
N ARG A 203 -2.93 13.00 -23.92
CA ARG A 203 -2.21 13.71 -22.85
C ARG A 203 -0.75 13.37 -22.91
N VAL A 204 0.09 14.33 -22.60
CA VAL A 204 1.52 14.13 -22.38
C VAL A 204 1.94 14.87 -21.12
N GLY A 205 2.92 14.34 -20.41
CA GLY A 205 3.45 14.98 -19.22
C GLY A 205 4.88 14.58 -18.96
N ALA A 206 5.56 15.41 -18.20
CA ALA A 206 6.91 15.13 -17.73
C ALA A 206 7.09 15.70 -16.34
N ASN A 207 7.96 15.06 -15.56
CA ASN A 207 8.28 15.52 -14.22
C ASN A 207 9.77 15.30 -13.89
N ILE A 208 10.22 16.03 -12.89
CA ILE A 208 11.52 15.87 -12.27
C ILE A 208 11.36 15.97 -10.76
N VAL A 209 12.01 15.07 -10.02
CA VAL A 209 12.09 15.06 -8.56
C VAL A 209 13.54 14.94 -8.15
N SER A 210 13.97 15.72 -7.17
CA SER A 210 15.33 15.65 -6.65
C SER A 210 15.29 15.59 -5.13
N LYS A 211 16.03 14.66 -4.55
CA LYS A 211 16.36 14.68 -3.12
C LYS A 211 17.70 15.39 -2.91
N PHE A 212 17.83 16.04 -1.77
CA PHE A 212 19.10 16.44 -1.20
C PHE A 212 19.29 15.70 0.12
N GLU A 213 20.47 15.14 0.34
CA GLU A 213 20.88 14.52 1.59
C GLU A 213 22.36 14.81 1.81
N LYS A 214 22.67 15.46 2.92
CA LYS A 214 24.05 15.76 3.26
C LYS A 214 24.77 14.48 3.71
N SER A 215 25.82 14.11 2.99
CA SER A 215 26.67 13.01 3.40
C SER A 215 27.57 13.47 4.57
N SER A 216 27.54 12.77 5.68
CA SER A 216 28.28 13.14 6.90
C SER A 216 29.45 12.23 7.21
N THR A 217 29.51 11.04 6.59
CA THR A 217 30.53 10.01 6.91
C THR A 217 30.87 9.19 5.67
N ASP A 218 32.06 8.60 5.70
CA ASP A 218 32.46 7.57 4.75
C ASP A 218 31.58 6.31 4.92
N ILE A 219 31.33 5.60 3.81
CA ILE A 219 30.62 4.32 3.84
C ILE A 219 31.63 3.21 3.92
N LEU A 220 31.57 2.41 4.99
CA LEU A 220 32.41 1.24 5.19
C LEU A 220 31.65 -0.02 4.79
N PHE A 221 32.31 -0.94 4.10
CA PHE A 221 31.74 -2.23 3.68
C PHE A 221 32.82 -3.31 3.62
N ASP A 222 32.43 -4.57 3.79
CA ASP A 222 33.35 -5.70 3.80
C ASP A 222 33.50 -6.29 2.39
N ILE A 223 34.75 -6.52 2.01
CA ILE A 223 35.15 -7.21 0.77
C ILE A 223 35.76 -8.54 1.18
N GLN A 224 35.36 -9.64 0.55
CA GLN A 224 36.01 -10.93 0.71
C GLN A 224 37.22 -10.98 -0.23
N ASP A 225 38.41 -11.11 0.36
CA ASP A 225 39.67 -11.24 -0.38
C ASP A 225 40.24 -12.65 -0.15
N ASP A 226 40.60 -13.34 -1.22
CA ASP A 226 41.08 -14.74 -1.19
C ASP A 226 42.41 -14.90 -0.41
N SER A 227 43.19 -13.82 -0.31
CA SER A 227 44.53 -13.85 0.34
C SER A 227 44.53 -13.24 1.75
N LEU A 228 43.66 -12.24 2.00
CA LEU A 228 43.63 -11.44 3.24
C LEU A 228 42.39 -11.72 4.10
N GLY A 229 41.46 -12.53 3.62
CA GLY A 229 40.14 -12.73 4.25
C GLY A 229 39.20 -11.55 4.03
N THR A 230 38.48 -11.11 5.08
CA THR A 230 37.58 -9.96 4.98
C THR A 230 38.38 -8.66 5.08
N VAL A 231 38.33 -7.83 4.06
CA VAL A 231 38.97 -6.50 4.01
C VAL A 231 37.86 -5.43 4.00
N THR A 232 37.96 -4.41 4.82
CA THR A 232 37.01 -3.31 4.84
C THR A 232 37.29 -2.34 3.69
N GLY A 233 36.35 -2.24 2.77
CA GLY A 233 36.32 -1.22 1.72
C GLY A 233 35.75 0.10 2.24
N VAL A 234 36.09 1.21 1.60
CA VAL A 234 35.65 2.56 1.99
C VAL A 234 35.15 3.31 0.76
N ILE A 235 33.94 3.84 0.82
CA ILE A 235 33.47 4.87 -0.11
C ILE A 235 33.63 6.21 0.59
N PRO A 236 34.56 7.07 0.15
CA PRO A 236 34.75 8.39 0.75
C PRO A 236 33.50 9.26 0.67
N GLN A 237 33.26 10.07 1.67
CA GLN A 237 32.13 10.98 1.78
C GLN A 237 31.94 11.87 0.54
N ASP A 238 33.04 12.38 -0.02
CA ASP A 238 33.03 13.25 -1.20
C ASP A 238 32.62 12.54 -2.51
N LYS A 239 32.63 11.22 -2.53
CA LYS A 239 32.17 10.39 -3.67
C LYS A 239 30.69 10.09 -3.63
N VAL A 240 30.01 10.32 -2.50
CA VAL A 240 28.59 10.04 -2.33
C VAL A 240 27.73 11.20 -2.82
N PRO A 241 26.84 11.04 -3.81
CA PRO A 241 26.02 12.13 -4.33
C PRO A 241 25.11 12.72 -3.24
N GLN A 242 25.19 14.02 -3.01
CA GLN A 242 24.28 14.73 -2.10
C GLN A 242 22.94 15.07 -2.76
N ASN A 243 22.96 15.30 -4.08
CA ASN A 243 21.76 15.53 -4.87
C ASN A 243 21.56 14.36 -5.83
N VAL A 244 20.39 13.74 -5.76
CA VAL A 244 19.98 12.70 -6.70
C VAL A 244 18.68 13.12 -7.34
N ALA A 245 18.63 13.09 -8.68
CA ALA A 245 17.43 13.42 -9.44
C ALA A 245 16.82 12.17 -10.08
N THR A 246 15.50 12.18 -10.17
CA THR A 246 14.68 11.23 -10.94
C THR A 246 13.79 12.04 -11.88
N TRP A 247 13.65 11.63 -13.13
CA TRP A 247 12.73 12.25 -14.07
C TRP A 247 11.85 11.19 -14.74
N ALA A 248 10.66 11.58 -15.17
CA ALA A 248 9.78 10.74 -15.95
C ALA A 248 9.11 11.50 -17.08
N ALA A 249 8.80 10.78 -18.16
CA ALA A 249 7.94 11.23 -19.24
C ALA A 249 6.77 10.25 -19.39
N ARG A 250 5.55 10.77 -19.60
CA ARG A 250 4.35 9.99 -19.74
C ARG A 250 3.47 10.44 -20.89
N ALA A 251 2.72 9.48 -21.44
CA ALA A 251 1.73 9.73 -22.48
C ALA A 251 0.48 8.87 -22.23
N THR A 252 -0.67 9.45 -22.48
CA THR A 252 -1.95 8.76 -22.56
C THR A 252 -2.55 8.96 -23.93
N PHE A 253 -2.91 7.87 -24.58
CA PHE A 253 -3.68 7.89 -25.82
C PHE A 253 -4.96 7.09 -25.61
N GLY A 254 -6.09 7.60 -26.08
CA GLY A 254 -7.36 6.90 -26.07
C GLY A 254 -8.17 7.17 -27.32
N TYR A 255 -8.95 6.19 -27.73
CA TYR A 255 -9.95 6.34 -28.80
C TYR A 255 -11.17 5.50 -28.48
N LYS A 256 -12.30 6.17 -28.25
CA LYS A 256 -13.54 5.52 -27.82
C LYS A 256 -13.33 4.64 -26.58
N ASP A 257 -13.48 3.34 -26.75
CA ASP A 257 -13.42 2.33 -25.71
C ASP A 257 -11.99 1.84 -25.41
N PHE A 258 -10.99 2.27 -26.18
CA PHE A 258 -9.58 1.92 -26.02
C PHE A 258 -8.79 3.03 -25.33
N ARG A 259 -7.91 2.66 -24.42
CA ARG A 259 -6.94 3.56 -23.78
C ARG A 259 -5.59 2.87 -23.60
N LEU A 260 -4.51 3.62 -23.86
CA LEU A 260 -3.12 3.24 -23.63
C LEU A 260 -2.46 4.32 -22.78
N ASP A 261 -1.86 3.91 -21.69
CA ASP A 261 -1.03 4.74 -20.81
C ASP A 261 0.40 4.20 -20.82
N ALA A 262 1.39 5.08 -20.91
CA ALA A 262 2.80 4.76 -20.87
C ALA A 262 3.54 5.79 -20.01
N GLU A 263 4.45 5.32 -19.14
CA GLU A 263 5.35 6.17 -18.36
C GLU A 263 6.73 5.52 -18.28
N TYR A 264 7.76 6.28 -18.62
CA TYR A 264 9.16 5.90 -18.45
C TYR A 264 9.82 6.85 -17.47
N ALA A 265 10.55 6.27 -16.50
CA ALA A 265 11.28 7.03 -15.50
C ALA A 265 12.76 6.61 -15.45
N ARG A 266 13.63 7.55 -15.12
CA ARG A 266 15.05 7.33 -14.90
C ARG A 266 15.53 8.04 -13.64
N LYS A 267 16.25 7.32 -12.79
CA LYS A 267 16.90 7.80 -11.57
C LYS A 267 18.41 7.91 -11.82
N MET A 268 19.02 8.98 -11.35
CA MET A 268 20.48 9.11 -11.31
C MET A 268 21.10 8.14 -10.30
N ASN A 269 22.42 8.01 -10.31
CA ASN A 269 23.14 7.18 -9.36
C ASN A 269 22.77 7.57 -7.92
N ASP A 270 22.28 6.59 -7.17
CA ASP A 270 21.84 6.75 -5.79
C ASP A 270 22.34 5.57 -4.95
N PRO A 271 23.64 5.55 -4.61
CA PRO A 271 24.18 4.51 -3.74
C PRO A 271 23.51 4.60 -2.36
N ASN A 272 22.84 3.53 -1.95
CA ASN A 272 22.12 3.44 -0.69
C ASN A 272 22.09 1.98 -0.18
N ILE A 273 21.61 1.78 1.05
CA ILE A 273 21.62 0.47 1.68
C ILE A 273 20.77 -0.57 0.92
N THR A 274 19.67 -0.16 0.27
CA THR A 274 18.75 -1.09 -0.40
C THR A 274 19.29 -1.62 -1.74
N ASN A 275 20.31 -0.95 -2.30
CA ASN A 275 21.01 -1.40 -3.50
C ASN A 275 22.48 -1.76 -3.24
N SER A 276 22.86 -1.98 -1.97
CA SER A 276 24.23 -2.30 -1.57
C SER A 276 25.27 -1.26 -2.02
N PHE A 277 24.88 0.01 -2.01
CA PHE A 277 25.73 1.16 -2.37
C PHE A 277 26.39 1.07 -3.75
N ILE A 278 25.68 0.56 -4.75
CA ILE A 278 26.15 0.56 -6.15
C ILE A 278 25.90 1.92 -6.83
N TYR A 279 26.79 2.28 -7.78
CA TYR A 279 26.71 3.53 -8.57
C TYR A 279 25.97 3.31 -9.89
N LYS A 280 24.82 2.66 -9.84
CA LYS A 280 23.99 2.38 -11.02
C LYS A 280 22.83 3.36 -11.11
N PRO A 281 22.57 3.95 -12.30
CA PRO A 281 21.31 4.65 -12.53
C PRO A 281 20.13 3.67 -12.47
N GLY A 282 18.98 4.17 -12.00
CA GLY A 282 17.74 3.39 -12.01
C GLY A 282 16.89 3.69 -13.25
N GLU A 283 16.05 2.76 -13.65
CA GLU A 283 15.06 2.95 -14.72
C GLU A 283 13.80 2.14 -14.51
N ALA A 284 12.64 2.70 -14.89
CA ALA A 284 11.37 1.99 -14.86
C ALA A 284 10.54 2.29 -16.11
N LEU A 285 9.80 1.30 -16.57
CA LEU A 285 8.78 1.43 -17.61
C LEU A 285 7.47 0.85 -17.10
N PHE A 286 6.41 1.65 -17.17
CA PHE A 286 5.05 1.22 -16.91
C PHE A 286 4.21 1.39 -18.18
N LEU A 287 3.49 0.34 -18.57
CA LEU A 287 2.53 0.37 -19.68
C LEU A 287 1.20 -0.19 -19.19
N SER A 288 0.10 0.40 -19.62
CA SER A 288 -1.24 -0.13 -19.36
C SER A 288 -2.14 0.11 -20.56
N ALA A 289 -2.76 -0.94 -21.08
CA ALA A 289 -3.72 -0.89 -22.17
C ALA A 289 -5.07 -1.42 -21.68
N THR A 290 -6.15 -0.68 -21.92
CA THR A 290 -7.49 -1.08 -21.56
C THR A 290 -8.43 -0.95 -22.75
N TYR A 291 -9.33 -1.92 -22.88
CA TYR A 291 -10.46 -1.85 -23.80
C TYR A 291 -11.73 -2.27 -23.05
N ALA A 292 -12.77 -1.44 -23.08
CA ALA A 292 -13.98 -1.66 -22.30
C ALA A 292 -15.21 -1.31 -23.11
N MET A 293 -16.03 -2.30 -23.40
CA MET A 293 -17.34 -2.15 -24.02
C MET A 293 -18.44 -2.79 -23.15
N LYS A 294 -19.69 -2.59 -23.48
CA LYS A 294 -20.80 -3.15 -22.71
C LYS A 294 -20.70 -4.66 -22.57
N GLY A 295 -20.51 -5.14 -21.36
CA GLY A 295 -20.42 -6.55 -21.01
C GLY A 295 -19.08 -7.22 -21.29
N PHE A 296 -18.06 -6.47 -21.75
CA PHE A 296 -16.71 -6.99 -21.96
C PHE A 296 -15.66 -5.93 -21.62
N GLY A 297 -14.63 -6.33 -20.90
CA GLY A 297 -13.47 -5.50 -20.61
C GLY A 297 -12.20 -6.32 -20.60
N ILE A 298 -11.13 -5.75 -21.13
CA ILE A 298 -9.78 -6.31 -21.06
C ILE A 298 -8.83 -5.22 -20.61
N ALA A 299 -7.93 -5.58 -19.66
CA ALA A 299 -6.85 -4.73 -19.20
C ALA A 299 -5.55 -5.54 -19.25
N ALA A 300 -4.53 -4.98 -19.86
CA ALA A 300 -3.19 -5.53 -19.89
C ALA A 300 -2.21 -4.50 -19.35
N SER A 301 -1.33 -4.89 -18.44
CA SER A 301 -0.31 -4.01 -17.86
C SER A 301 1.05 -4.69 -17.90
N PHE A 302 2.08 -3.89 -18.05
CA PHE A 302 3.48 -4.32 -18.02
C PHE A 302 4.27 -3.36 -17.16
N ILE A 303 5.21 -3.90 -16.37
CA ILE A 303 6.13 -3.12 -15.57
C ILE A 303 7.53 -3.71 -15.63
N ARG A 304 8.51 -2.83 -15.72
CA ARG A 304 9.92 -3.10 -15.45
C ARG A 304 10.44 -2.07 -14.46
N ALA A 305 11.16 -2.51 -13.44
CA ALA A 305 11.87 -1.63 -12.52
C ALA A 305 13.27 -2.21 -12.23
N ASP A 306 14.26 -1.37 -12.37
CA ASP A 306 15.67 -1.68 -12.17
C ASP A 306 16.29 -0.56 -11.33
N ASN A 307 16.71 -0.87 -10.10
CA ASN A 307 17.36 0.06 -9.18
C ASN A 307 16.56 1.38 -8.97
N MET A 308 15.23 1.28 -8.86
CA MET A 308 14.33 2.44 -8.79
C MET A 308 13.89 2.82 -7.38
N GLU A 309 14.26 2.06 -6.36
CA GLU A 309 13.96 2.47 -4.99
C GLU A 309 14.60 3.83 -4.69
N TYR A 310 13.79 4.76 -4.16
CA TYR A 310 14.19 6.15 -3.97
C TYR A 310 13.67 6.65 -2.63
N ARG A 311 14.62 6.92 -1.71
CA ARG A 311 14.34 7.35 -0.33
C ARG A 311 15.05 8.67 -0.04
N SER A 312 14.49 9.48 0.85
CA SER A 312 15.13 10.76 1.22
C SER A 312 16.43 10.56 2.00
N GLN A 313 16.59 9.44 2.69
CA GLN A 313 17.82 9.06 3.39
C GLN A 313 18.35 7.70 2.92
N ARG A 314 19.63 7.61 2.63
CA ARG A 314 20.30 6.43 2.04
C ARG A 314 20.43 5.22 2.95
N TRP A 315 20.37 5.43 4.26
CA TRP A 315 20.52 4.39 5.27
C TRP A 315 19.19 3.72 5.65
N MET A 316 18.06 4.23 5.16
CA MET A 316 16.74 3.68 5.45
C MET A 316 16.46 2.46 4.58
N ASN A 317 16.16 1.33 5.24
CA ASN A 317 15.86 0.06 4.59
C ASN A 317 14.56 -0.59 5.08
N GLN A 318 13.91 -0.01 6.08
CA GLN A 318 12.66 -0.57 6.59
C GLN A 318 11.49 -0.17 5.69
N ASN A 319 10.79 -1.15 5.22
CA ASN A 319 9.60 -1.14 4.38
C ASN A 319 9.27 0.20 3.69
N SER A 320 8.47 1.06 4.34
CA SER A 320 7.93 2.29 3.76
C SER A 320 8.56 3.57 4.31
N GLU A 321 9.62 3.46 5.12
CA GLU A 321 10.24 4.64 5.71
C GLU A 321 10.93 5.50 4.65
N LEU A 322 10.58 6.80 4.66
CA LEU A 322 11.18 7.84 3.83
C LEU A 322 11.19 7.49 2.32
N MET A 323 10.14 6.83 1.84
CA MET A 323 9.97 6.49 0.43
C MET A 323 9.44 7.68 -0.36
N ILE A 324 10.25 8.23 -1.25
CA ILE A 324 9.86 9.32 -2.16
C ILE A 324 8.95 8.80 -3.27
N ASN A 325 9.26 7.62 -3.84
CA ASN A 325 8.47 7.01 -4.91
C ASN A 325 7.81 5.70 -4.46
N CYS A 326 6.89 5.22 -5.27
CA CYS A 326 6.28 3.92 -5.09
C CYS A 326 6.02 3.29 -6.46
N ILE A 327 6.65 2.16 -6.72
CA ILE A 327 6.42 1.40 -7.96
C ILE A 327 5.04 0.74 -7.86
N PRO A 328 4.10 1.03 -8.80
CA PRO A 328 2.75 0.50 -8.72
C PRO A 328 2.72 -1.02 -8.85
N ALA A 329 1.91 -1.66 -8.01
CA ALA A 329 1.57 -3.07 -8.20
C ALA A 329 0.57 -3.20 -9.35
N ILE A 330 0.87 -4.07 -10.30
CA ILE A 330 -0.02 -4.36 -11.43
C ILE A 330 -0.73 -5.72 -11.29
N ASN A 331 -0.38 -6.54 -10.27
CA ASN A 331 -1.08 -7.79 -9.98
C ASN A 331 -2.47 -7.53 -9.39
N ARG A 332 -3.40 -8.46 -9.59
CA ARG A 332 -4.72 -8.39 -8.97
C ARG A 332 -4.59 -8.50 -7.43
N GLN A 333 -5.24 -7.59 -6.72
CA GLN A 333 -5.39 -7.67 -5.27
C GLN A 333 -6.63 -8.50 -4.94
N TYR A 334 -6.45 -9.54 -4.16
CA TYR A 334 -7.52 -10.43 -3.74
C TYR A 334 -7.95 -10.11 -2.31
N SER A 335 -9.24 -10.26 -2.01
CA SER A 335 -9.80 -10.06 -0.67
C SER A 335 -9.94 -11.37 0.14
N TYR A 336 -9.52 -12.49 -0.43
CA TYR A 336 -9.59 -13.79 0.23
C TYR A 336 -8.47 -13.95 1.25
N GLN A 337 -8.82 -14.40 2.48
CA GLN A 337 -7.90 -14.51 3.61
C GLN A 337 -6.67 -15.36 3.30
N LEU A 338 -6.86 -16.57 2.79
CA LEU A 338 -5.76 -17.52 2.57
C LEU A 338 -4.81 -17.15 1.43
N ILE A 339 -5.23 -16.30 0.50
CA ILE A 339 -4.36 -15.79 -0.57
C ILE A 339 -3.62 -14.53 -0.12
N GLY A 340 -4.14 -13.83 0.89
CA GLY A 340 -3.54 -12.62 1.46
C GLY A 340 -2.13 -12.88 1.99
N ASP A 341 -1.86 -14.05 2.56
CA ASP A 341 -0.55 -14.48 3.07
C ASP A 341 0.54 -14.51 1.98
N TYR A 342 0.16 -14.58 0.69
CA TYR A 342 1.04 -14.66 -0.47
C TYR A 342 0.84 -13.50 -1.44
N SER A 343 0.57 -12.31 -0.91
CA SER A 343 0.41 -11.10 -1.71
C SER A 343 1.74 -10.60 -2.26
N TYR A 344 1.78 -10.29 -3.56
CA TYR A 344 3.00 -9.81 -4.21
C TYR A 344 3.29 -8.35 -3.86
N ALA A 345 4.46 -8.11 -3.29
CA ALA A 345 5.04 -6.79 -3.10
C ALA A 345 5.83 -6.36 -4.34
N SER A 346 5.65 -5.13 -4.79
CA SER A 346 6.46 -4.56 -5.87
C SER A 346 7.94 -4.55 -5.48
N GLN A 347 8.81 -4.94 -6.42
CA GLN A 347 10.24 -5.02 -6.23
C GLN A 347 10.93 -3.87 -6.99
N PRO A 348 11.11 -2.68 -6.38
CA PRO A 348 11.57 -1.48 -7.10
C PRO A 348 12.99 -1.61 -7.65
N ASN A 349 13.81 -2.49 -7.09
CA ASN A 349 15.20 -2.67 -7.50
C ASN A 349 15.42 -3.83 -8.49
N SER A 350 14.40 -4.69 -8.69
CA SER A 350 14.55 -5.83 -9.60
C SER A 350 13.21 -6.50 -9.89
N GLN A 351 12.46 -6.00 -10.87
CA GLN A 351 11.29 -6.71 -11.37
C GLN A 351 11.03 -6.43 -12.85
N ILE A 352 10.50 -7.44 -13.52
CA ILE A 352 9.89 -7.33 -14.84
C ILE A 352 8.68 -8.26 -14.87
N GLY A 353 7.53 -7.76 -15.31
CA GLY A 353 6.33 -8.58 -15.31
C GLY A 353 5.15 -7.96 -16.03
N ALA A 354 4.13 -8.76 -16.20
CA ALA A 354 2.90 -8.39 -16.88
C ALA A 354 1.67 -8.97 -16.17
N GLN A 355 0.55 -8.30 -16.35
CA GLN A 355 -0.76 -8.75 -15.93
C GLN A 355 -1.75 -8.62 -17.09
N LEU A 356 -2.66 -9.59 -17.18
CA LEU A 356 -3.83 -9.58 -18.06
C LEU A 356 -5.08 -9.86 -17.23
N GLN A 357 -6.07 -8.99 -17.32
CA GLN A 357 -7.40 -9.23 -16.75
C GLN A 357 -8.47 -9.12 -17.83
N ILE A 358 -9.38 -10.09 -17.85
CA ILE A 358 -10.52 -10.13 -18.77
C ILE A 358 -11.78 -10.23 -17.92
N ASN A 359 -12.72 -9.31 -18.14
CA ASN A 359 -14.04 -9.30 -17.52
C ASN A 359 -15.08 -9.51 -18.60
N TYR A 360 -15.94 -10.50 -18.42
CA TYR A 360 -17.04 -10.80 -19.34
C TYR A 360 -18.35 -11.00 -18.59
N GLN A 361 -19.37 -10.32 -19.02
CA GLN A 361 -20.72 -10.52 -18.51
C GLN A 361 -21.54 -11.36 -19.52
N ILE A 362 -21.82 -12.61 -19.15
CA ILE A 362 -22.74 -13.45 -19.90
C ILE A 362 -24.09 -12.74 -19.94
N PRO A 363 -24.70 -12.55 -21.14
CA PRO A 363 -25.92 -11.76 -21.29
C PRO A 363 -27.08 -12.28 -20.45
N LYS A 364 -27.87 -11.34 -19.92
CA LYS A 364 -29.14 -11.66 -19.23
C LYS A 364 -30.06 -12.42 -20.16
N LYS A 365 -30.91 -13.28 -19.58
CA LYS A 365 -31.90 -14.14 -20.28
C LYS A 365 -31.26 -15.21 -21.19
N SER A 366 -29.95 -15.48 -21.08
CA SER A 366 -29.29 -16.63 -21.67
C SER A 366 -29.27 -17.80 -20.69
N VAL A 367 -28.96 -19.01 -21.17
CA VAL A 367 -28.93 -20.25 -20.36
C VAL A 367 -27.98 -20.10 -19.16
N LEU A 368 -26.75 -19.62 -19.36
CA LEU A 368 -25.74 -19.43 -18.31
C LEU A 368 -25.84 -18.06 -17.62
N GLY A 369 -26.46 -17.07 -18.23
CA GLY A 369 -26.60 -15.73 -17.66
C GLY A 369 -27.83 -15.58 -16.76
N GLY A 370 -28.83 -16.44 -16.89
CA GLY A 370 -30.05 -16.36 -16.11
C GLY A 370 -30.74 -14.99 -16.23
N LYS A 371 -31.54 -14.61 -15.22
CA LYS A 371 -32.30 -13.34 -15.22
C LYS A 371 -31.39 -12.10 -15.11
N TYR A 372 -30.21 -12.20 -14.49
CA TYR A 372 -29.40 -11.04 -14.11
C TYR A 372 -28.07 -10.93 -14.81
N GLY A 373 -27.65 -11.96 -15.57
CA GLY A 373 -26.32 -12.11 -16.12
C GLY A 373 -25.39 -12.82 -15.14
N THR A 374 -24.30 -13.35 -15.66
CA THR A 374 -23.21 -13.95 -14.90
C THR A 374 -21.93 -13.21 -15.23
N ASP A 375 -21.24 -12.69 -14.22
CA ASP A 375 -19.98 -12.00 -14.40
C ASP A 375 -18.84 -13.01 -14.26
N ILE A 376 -17.93 -13.03 -15.23
CA ILE A 376 -16.72 -13.86 -15.24
C ILE A 376 -15.52 -12.94 -15.27
N THR A 377 -14.57 -13.16 -14.37
CA THR A 377 -13.28 -12.46 -14.37
C THR A 377 -12.17 -13.49 -14.47
N PHE A 378 -11.33 -13.35 -15.47
CA PHE A 378 -10.07 -14.08 -15.61
C PHE A 378 -8.91 -13.14 -15.29
N ASN A 379 -7.90 -13.61 -14.55
CA ASN A 379 -6.67 -12.90 -14.28
C ASN A 379 -5.46 -13.80 -14.50
N TYR A 380 -4.41 -13.22 -15.06
CA TYR A 380 -3.10 -13.82 -15.17
C TYR A 380 -2.04 -12.77 -14.86
N SER A 381 -1.16 -13.05 -13.91
CA SER A 381 -0.01 -12.19 -13.61
C SER A 381 1.26 -13.03 -13.55
N ARG A 382 2.38 -12.47 -14.00
CA ARG A 382 3.69 -13.12 -13.93
C ARG A 382 4.79 -12.08 -13.78
N PHE A 383 5.64 -12.27 -12.77
CA PHE A 383 6.75 -11.40 -12.43
C PHE A 383 8.03 -12.21 -12.25
N HIS A 384 9.11 -11.71 -12.81
CA HIS A 384 10.47 -12.20 -12.62
C HIS A 384 11.35 -11.09 -12.07
N ASP A 385 12.51 -11.45 -11.55
CA ASP A 385 13.62 -10.52 -11.43
C ASP A 385 14.11 -10.09 -12.83
N ILE A 386 15.01 -9.10 -12.87
CA ILE A 386 15.68 -8.69 -14.12
C ILE A 386 16.96 -9.51 -14.32
N ASP A 387 17.38 -9.68 -15.57
CA ASP A 387 18.63 -10.36 -15.93
C ASP A 387 19.84 -9.48 -15.59
N LYS A 388 20.45 -9.70 -14.42
CA LYS A 388 21.59 -8.94 -13.91
C LYS A 388 22.90 -9.65 -14.29
N GLN A 389 23.81 -8.92 -14.92
CA GLN A 389 25.16 -9.38 -15.25
C GLN A 389 26.16 -8.49 -14.50
N PRO A 390 26.89 -9.01 -13.50
CA PRO A 390 27.90 -8.24 -12.77
C PRO A 390 28.90 -7.58 -13.73
N VAL A 391 29.33 -6.35 -13.44
CA VAL A 391 30.37 -5.69 -14.21
C VAL A 391 31.75 -6.31 -13.87
N PRO A 392 32.76 -6.26 -14.79
CA PRO A 392 34.08 -6.83 -14.53
C PRO A 392 34.72 -6.35 -13.23
N GLU A 393 34.63 -5.06 -12.93
CA GLU A 393 35.13 -4.46 -11.69
C GLU A 393 34.49 -5.09 -10.43
N ALA A 394 33.19 -5.37 -10.46
CA ALA A 394 32.50 -6.02 -9.34
C ALA A 394 32.96 -7.47 -9.15
N VAL A 395 33.29 -8.17 -10.23
CA VAL A 395 33.80 -9.53 -10.19
C VAL A 395 35.24 -9.54 -9.65
N GLU A 396 36.09 -8.62 -10.12
CA GLU A 396 37.49 -8.48 -9.67
C GLU A 396 37.57 -8.12 -8.19
N ASN A 397 36.69 -7.22 -7.72
CA ASN A 397 36.67 -6.78 -6.32
C ASN A 397 35.95 -7.76 -5.38
N GLY A 398 35.30 -8.82 -5.90
CA GLY A 398 34.48 -9.73 -5.10
C GLY A 398 33.23 -9.09 -4.48
N THR A 399 32.88 -7.84 -4.87
CA THR A 399 31.72 -7.11 -4.37
C THR A 399 31.17 -6.15 -5.43
N MET A 400 29.85 -5.92 -5.41
CA MET A 400 29.21 -4.89 -6.23
C MET A 400 29.31 -3.50 -5.59
N THR A 401 29.48 -3.43 -4.26
CA THR A 401 29.53 -2.17 -3.50
C THR A 401 30.64 -1.25 -3.99
N GLY A 402 30.32 0.02 -4.18
CA GLY A 402 31.28 1.02 -4.69
C GLY A 402 31.54 0.98 -6.18
N THR A 403 31.01 -0.01 -6.90
CA THR A 403 31.11 -0.17 -8.35
C THR A 403 29.79 0.20 -9.04
N MET A 404 29.72 0.08 -10.37
CA MET A 404 28.46 0.17 -11.10
C MET A 404 27.53 -1.05 -10.82
N GLY A 405 28.05 -2.10 -10.18
CA GLY A 405 27.34 -3.31 -9.78
C GLY A 405 27.09 -4.24 -10.94
N TYR A 406 26.09 -3.96 -11.77
CA TYR A 406 25.67 -4.85 -12.85
C TYR A 406 25.12 -4.08 -14.06
N THR A 407 25.09 -4.76 -15.22
CA THR A 407 24.29 -4.38 -16.38
C THR A 407 23.04 -5.25 -16.47
N SER A 408 21.99 -4.78 -17.13
CA SER A 408 20.77 -5.54 -17.36
C SER A 408 20.22 -5.30 -18.77
N SER A 409 19.67 -6.35 -19.40
CA SER A 409 18.96 -6.22 -20.67
C SER A 409 17.54 -5.73 -20.43
N PHE A 410 17.08 -4.72 -21.21
CA PHE A 410 15.84 -4.00 -20.89
C PHE A 410 14.57 -4.89 -20.90
N PHE A 411 14.43 -5.81 -21.86
CA PHE A 411 13.25 -6.66 -22.00
C PHE A 411 13.48 -8.13 -21.63
N LYS A 412 14.69 -8.49 -21.16
CA LYS A 412 15.00 -9.85 -20.79
C LYS A 412 14.55 -10.14 -19.36
N PHE A 413 13.76 -11.21 -19.22
CA PHE A 413 13.37 -11.74 -17.91
C PHE A 413 14.59 -12.39 -17.25
N GLY A 414 14.77 -12.14 -15.97
CA GLY A 414 15.78 -12.82 -15.18
C GLY A 414 15.40 -14.28 -14.87
N PRO A 415 16.33 -15.03 -14.29
CA PRO A 415 16.15 -16.46 -14.05
C PRO A 415 15.09 -16.77 -12.99
N ASN A 416 14.88 -15.86 -12.03
CA ASN A 416 14.04 -16.13 -10.87
C ASN A 416 12.60 -15.69 -11.11
N LEU A 417 11.66 -16.64 -11.07
CA LEU A 417 10.25 -16.34 -10.98
C LEU A 417 9.97 -15.80 -9.56
N LEU A 418 9.44 -14.60 -9.46
CA LEU A 418 9.06 -13.97 -8.19
C LEU A 418 7.63 -14.34 -7.80
N TYR A 419 6.72 -14.16 -8.74
CA TYR A 419 5.29 -14.38 -8.51
C TYR A 419 4.57 -14.75 -9.80
N GLN A 420 3.61 -15.64 -9.68
CA GLN A 420 2.65 -15.93 -10.75
C GLN A 420 1.30 -16.25 -10.14
N ASP A 421 0.23 -15.71 -10.71
CA ASP A 421 -1.13 -16.15 -10.42
C ASP A 421 -1.95 -16.35 -11.69
N VAL A 422 -2.82 -17.35 -11.64
CA VAL A 422 -3.86 -17.62 -12.64
C VAL A 422 -5.17 -17.71 -11.89
N GLY A 423 -6.09 -16.78 -12.13
CA GLY A 423 -7.33 -16.68 -11.39
C GLY A 423 -8.57 -16.70 -12.30
N LEU A 424 -9.60 -17.40 -11.88
CA LEU A 424 -10.93 -17.39 -12.46
C LEU A 424 -11.97 -17.13 -11.39
N GLU A 425 -12.80 -16.14 -11.56
CA GLU A 425 -13.90 -15.80 -10.66
C GLU A 425 -15.21 -15.73 -11.42
N ILE A 426 -16.26 -16.37 -10.90
CA ILE A 426 -17.61 -16.40 -11.45
C ILE A 426 -18.55 -15.82 -10.40
N SER A 427 -19.30 -14.76 -10.74
CA SER A 427 -20.29 -14.15 -9.86
C SER A 427 -21.68 -14.23 -10.49
N HIS A 428 -22.61 -14.86 -9.77
CA HIS A 428 -23.99 -15.02 -10.23
C HIS A 428 -24.99 -14.54 -9.18
N ARG A 429 -26.10 -13.92 -9.64
CA ARG A 429 -27.22 -13.50 -8.79
C ARG A 429 -28.49 -14.21 -9.20
N PHE A 430 -29.25 -14.72 -8.23
CA PHE A 430 -30.49 -15.44 -8.47
C PHE A 430 -31.59 -15.08 -7.46
N ASN A 431 -32.81 -15.62 -7.66
CA ASN A 431 -33.97 -15.40 -6.81
C ASN A 431 -34.23 -13.92 -6.47
N ASN A 432 -34.55 -13.11 -7.50
CA ASN A 432 -34.78 -11.65 -7.36
C ASN A 432 -33.66 -10.89 -6.66
N LYS A 433 -32.40 -11.30 -6.90
CA LYS A 433 -31.17 -10.76 -6.28
C LYS A 433 -31.09 -10.97 -4.77
N LYS A 434 -31.90 -11.86 -4.20
CA LYS A 434 -31.78 -12.25 -2.79
C LYS A 434 -30.50 -13.02 -2.54
N TRP A 435 -30.03 -13.78 -3.52
CA TRP A 435 -28.81 -14.55 -3.45
C TRP A 435 -27.76 -13.98 -4.39
N LYS A 436 -26.52 -13.91 -3.91
CA LYS A 436 -25.32 -13.67 -4.72
C LYS A 436 -24.32 -14.76 -4.36
N TRP A 437 -23.80 -15.44 -5.37
CA TRP A 437 -22.77 -16.45 -5.22
C TRP A 437 -21.55 -16.06 -6.03
N ILE A 438 -20.38 -16.10 -5.42
CA ILE A 438 -19.08 -15.94 -6.06
C ILE A 438 -18.33 -17.24 -5.85
N LEU A 439 -17.82 -17.82 -6.93
CA LEU A 439 -16.92 -18.94 -6.95
C LEU A 439 -15.60 -18.48 -7.55
N ALA A 440 -14.50 -18.69 -6.86
CA ALA A 440 -13.17 -18.34 -7.33
C ALA A 440 -12.21 -19.51 -7.24
N TYR A 441 -11.34 -19.60 -8.22
CA TYR A 441 -10.20 -20.50 -8.25
C TYR A 441 -8.94 -19.70 -8.59
N ASN A 442 -7.86 -19.93 -7.85
CA ASN A 442 -6.56 -19.33 -8.11
C ASN A 442 -5.47 -20.38 -7.99
N TYR A 443 -4.55 -20.40 -8.95
CA TYR A 443 -3.26 -21.07 -8.86
C TYR A 443 -2.18 -20.01 -8.65
N ILE A 444 -1.38 -20.16 -7.59
CA ILE A 444 -0.36 -19.20 -7.19
C ILE A 444 0.99 -19.90 -7.15
N THR A 445 2.01 -19.18 -7.63
CA THR A 445 3.42 -19.49 -7.39
C THR A 445 4.06 -18.26 -6.76
N TYR A 446 4.70 -18.42 -5.60
CA TYR A 446 5.27 -17.33 -4.81
C TYR A 446 6.67 -17.70 -4.35
N ASN A 447 7.65 -16.85 -4.64
CA ASN A 447 9.04 -17.05 -4.26
C ASN A 447 9.27 -16.56 -2.83
N LEU A 448 9.26 -17.50 -1.86
CA LEU A 448 9.45 -17.21 -0.45
C LEU A 448 10.85 -16.65 -0.16
N GLU A 449 11.88 -17.16 -0.86
CA GLU A 449 13.27 -16.78 -0.61
C GLU A 449 13.53 -15.31 -0.95
N ILE A 450 13.09 -14.87 -2.13
CA ILE A 450 13.35 -13.50 -2.57
C ILE A 450 12.37 -12.50 -1.93
N LEU A 451 11.11 -12.89 -1.72
CA LEU A 451 10.07 -11.97 -1.27
C LEU A 451 9.92 -11.89 0.25
N GLN A 452 10.27 -12.95 0.98
CA GLN A 452 10.12 -13.03 2.44
C GLN A 452 11.38 -13.43 3.20
N GLY A 453 12.45 -13.86 2.51
CA GLY A 453 13.70 -14.32 3.13
C GLY A 453 13.62 -15.74 3.71
N HIS A 454 12.59 -16.53 3.36
CA HIS A 454 12.44 -17.93 3.73
C HIS A 454 12.78 -18.83 2.54
N ALA A 455 13.42 -19.97 2.77
CA ALA A 455 13.81 -20.87 1.69
C ALA A 455 12.59 -21.47 0.98
N GLY A 456 12.64 -21.50 -0.35
CA GLY A 456 11.72 -22.26 -1.18
C GLY A 456 10.77 -21.45 -2.07
N MET A 457 9.92 -22.21 -2.76
CA MET A 457 8.90 -21.70 -3.67
C MET A 457 7.55 -22.29 -3.27
N MET A 458 6.61 -21.45 -2.87
CA MET A 458 5.24 -21.87 -2.59
C MET A 458 4.46 -22.03 -3.90
N ARG A 459 3.76 -23.15 -4.05
CA ARG A 459 2.80 -23.42 -5.14
C ARG A 459 1.50 -23.89 -4.51
N GLY A 460 0.41 -23.17 -4.78
CA GLY A 460 -0.86 -23.46 -4.13
C GLY A 460 -2.05 -23.30 -5.05
N HIS A 461 -3.11 -24.06 -4.74
CA HIS A 461 -4.42 -23.98 -5.37
C HIS A 461 -5.41 -23.45 -4.35
N LEU A 462 -6.00 -22.29 -4.60
CA LEU A 462 -7.08 -21.73 -3.78
C LEU A 462 -8.42 -21.95 -4.47
N VAL A 463 -9.38 -22.48 -3.74
CA VAL A 463 -10.81 -22.46 -4.08
C VAL A 463 -11.53 -21.62 -3.04
N ALA A 464 -12.31 -20.63 -3.47
CA ALA A 464 -13.11 -19.80 -2.58
C ALA A 464 -14.56 -19.74 -3.04
N SER A 465 -15.50 -19.81 -2.09
CA SER A 465 -16.94 -19.71 -2.31
C SER A 465 -17.52 -18.68 -1.34
N ASP A 466 -18.11 -17.62 -1.86
CA ASP A 466 -18.80 -16.56 -1.10
C ASP A 466 -20.29 -16.56 -1.48
N LEU A 467 -21.13 -16.92 -0.52
CA LEU A 467 -22.57 -16.99 -0.67
C LEU A 467 -23.25 -15.95 0.21
N SER A 468 -23.85 -14.95 -0.38
CA SER A 468 -24.61 -13.91 0.32
C SER A 468 -26.12 -14.11 0.11
N TYR A 469 -26.88 -14.04 1.21
CA TYR A 469 -28.34 -14.18 1.22
C TYR A 469 -29.02 -13.02 1.93
N LYS A 470 -29.88 -12.30 1.23
CA LYS A 470 -30.76 -11.27 1.80
C LYS A 470 -32.04 -11.90 2.33
N VAL A 471 -32.07 -12.15 3.64
CA VAL A 471 -33.26 -12.69 4.33
C VAL A 471 -34.43 -11.71 4.21
N THR A 472 -34.17 -10.45 4.55
CA THR A 472 -35.08 -9.30 4.39
C THR A 472 -34.28 -8.09 3.87
N PRO A 473 -34.91 -6.95 3.56
CA PRO A 473 -34.18 -5.73 3.21
C PRO A 473 -33.17 -5.26 4.28
N LYS A 474 -33.39 -5.61 5.55
CA LYS A 474 -32.52 -5.22 6.68
C LYS A 474 -31.56 -6.34 7.12
N HIS A 475 -31.87 -7.61 6.86
CA HIS A 475 -31.14 -8.76 7.37
C HIS A 475 -30.46 -9.49 6.23
N ALA A 476 -29.14 -9.66 6.33
CA ALA A 476 -28.38 -10.44 5.36
C ALA A 476 -27.40 -11.40 6.08
N LEU A 477 -27.20 -12.56 5.47
CA LEU A 477 -26.20 -13.56 5.85
C LEU A 477 -25.17 -13.66 4.72
N ARG A 478 -23.92 -13.87 5.08
CA ARG A 478 -22.82 -14.16 4.14
C ARG A 478 -22.00 -15.31 4.71
N LEU A 479 -21.84 -16.36 3.92
CA LEU A 479 -20.98 -17.49 4.20
C LEU A 479 -19.82 -17.47 3.22
N GLU A 480 -18.60 -17.42 3.72
CA GLU A 480 -17.38 -17.51 2.94
C GLU A 480 -16.62 -18.78 3.35
N LEU A 481 -16.27 -19.61 2.37
CA LEU A 481 -15.48 -20.81 2.53
C LEU A 481 -14.29 -20.75 1.59
N GLN A 482 -13.10 -21.05 2.11
CA GLN A 482 -11.88 -21.09 1.31
C GLN A 482 -11.09 -22.36 1.66
N HIS A 483 -10.39 -22.89 0.67
CA HIS A 483 -9.45 -23.98 0.82
C HIS A 483 -8.20 -23.69 0.02
N LEU A 484 -7.07 -23.55 0.69
CA LEU A 484 -5.74 -23.51 0.11
C LEU A 484 -5.10 -24.89 0.19
N TYR A 485 -4.84 -25.49 -0.95
CA TYR A 485 -4.09 -26.74 -1.05
C TYR A 485 -2.66 -26.44 -1.50
N THR A 486 -1.71 -26.74 -0.63
CA THR A 486 -0.27 -26.66 -0.91
C THR A 486 0.50 -27.69 -0.09
N LYS A 487 1.66 -28.11 -0.60
CA LYS A 487 2.64 -28.95 0.14
C LYS A 487 3.85 -28.15 0.60
N ASP A 488 3.91 -26.88 0.22
CA ASP A 488 5.02 -25.97 0.47
C ASP A 488 4.70 -25.07 1.67
N ASP A 489 5.71 -24.43 2.25
CA ASP A 489 5.62 -23.47 3.36
C ASP A 489 4.83 -24.00 4.56
N CYS A 490 3.84 -23.27 5.03
CA CYS A 490 2.97 -23.64 6.16
C CYS A 490 1.93 -24.73 5.82
N GLY A 491 1.91 -25.24 4.57
CA GLY A 491 0.98 -26.29 4.16
C GLY A 491 -0.46 -25.81 3.95
N SER A 492 -1.36 -26.78 3.81
CA SER A 492 -2.76 -26.54 3.45
C SER A 492 -3.58 -25.93 4.59
N SER A 493 -4.52 -25.03 4.24
CA SER A 493 -5.42 -24.36 5.18
C SER A 493 -6.86 -24.33 4.69
N VAL A 494 -7.81 -24.28 5.62
CA VAL A 494 -9.24 -24.07 5.37
C VAL A 494 -9.70 -22.87 6.16
N TYR A 495 -10.39 -21.94 5.50
CA TYR A 495 -11.03 -20.80 6.14
C TYR A 495 -12.55 -20.87 5.97
N ALA A 496 -13.26 -20.60 7.06
CA ALA A 496 -14.71 -20.47 7.06
C ALA A 496 -15.12 -19.20 7.82
N MET A 497 -16.02 -18.40 7.26
CA MET A 497 -16.57 -17.22 7.92
C MET A 497 -18.06 -17.13 7.70
N LEU A 498 -18.80 -16.88 8.79
CA LEU A 498 -20.20 -16.51 8.75
C LEU A 498 -20.37 -15.07 9.23
N GLU A 499 -21.01 -14.26 8.41
CA GLU A 499 -21.35 -12.87 8.73
C GLU A 499 -22.87 -12.71 8.76
N TYR A 500 -23.38 -12.00 9.77
CA TYR A 500 -24.78 -11.60 9.88
C TYR A 500 -24.88 -10.11 10.07
N SER A 501 -25.62 -9.45 9.21
CA SER A 501 -25.83 -8.00 9.26
C SER A 501 -27.31 -7.65 9.49
N ILE A 502 -27.54 -6.68 10.38
CA ILE A 502 -28.82 -6.04 10.65
C ILE A 502 -28.65 -4.56 10.27
N SER A 503 -28.88 -4.28 8.99
CA SER A 503 -28.68 -2.97 8.40
C SER A 503 -29.64 -1.92 8.98
N PRO A 504 -29.16 -0.70 9.27
CA PRO A 504 -27.82 -0.21 9.01
C PRO A 504 -26.85 -0.36 10.21
N ASN A 505 -27.25 -0.89 11.34
CA ASN A 505 -26.59 -0.66 12.62
C ASN A 505 -25.66 -1.81 13.08
N TRP A 506 -26.07 -3.07 13.00
CA TRP A 506 -25.35 -4.17 13.60
C TRP A 506 -24.70 -5.11 12.58
N PHE A 507 -23.46 -5.50 12.88
CA PHE A 507 -22.69 -6.45 12.08
C PHE A 507 -21.99 -7.42 13.01
N PHE A 508 -22.16 -8.72 12.76
CA PHE A 508 -21.57 -9.80 13.52
C PHE A 508 -20.82 -10.71 12.57
N SER A 509 -19.64 -11.16 12.95
CA SER A 509 -18.94 -12.19 12.19
C SER A 509 -18.24 -13.18 13.12
N VAL A 510 -18.15 -14.42 12.67
CA VAL A 510 -17.33 -15.48 13.25
C VAL A 510 -16.59 -16.15 12.11
N GLY A 511 -15.30 -16.30 12.26
CA GLY A 511 -14.44 -16.94 11.27
C GLY A 511 -13.38 -17.81 11.95
N ASP A 512 -12.86 -18.77 11.21
CA ASP A 512 -11.76 -19.62 11.62
C ASP A 512 -10.88 -19.99 10.42
N ASP A 513 -9.57 -19.84 10.58
CA ASP A 513 -8.56 -20.36 9.68
C ASP A 513 -7.88 -21.54 10.37
N TRP A 514 -8.05 -22.73 9.82
CA TRP A 514 -7.42 -23.94 10.31
C TRP A 514 -6.28 -24.38 9.40
N ASN A 515 -5.05 -24.21 9.88
CA ASN A 515 -3.84 -24.64 9.18
C ASN A 515 -3.59 -26.14 9.42
N TYR A 516 -4.44 -27.00 8.89
CA TYR A 516 -4.40 -28.46 9.11
C TYR A 516 -3.21 -29.15 8.46
N GLY A 517 -2.66 -28.56 7.39
CA GLY A 517 -1.58 -29.12 6.59
C GLY A 517 -0.18 -28.71 7.05
N ASN A 518 -0.04 -27.95 8.15
CA ASN A 518 1.27 -27.53 8.62
C ASN A 518 2.21 -28.73 8.84
N PRO A 519 3.47 -28.67 8.31
CA PRO A 519 4.43 -29.75 8.51
C PRO A 519 4.77 -29.99 9.98
N ASP A 520 4.74 -28.93 10.82
CA ASP A 520 4.88 -29.04 12.26
C ASP A 520 3.52 -29.29 12.92
N PRO A 521 3.31 -30.44 13.60
CA PRO A 521 2.05 -30.75 14.26
C PRO A 521 1.60 -29.74 15.31
N ILE A 522 2.53 -29.03 15.97
CA ILE A 522 2.25 -28.01 16.99
C ILE A 522 1.55 -26.81 16.35
N HIS A 523 1.91 -26.47 15.10
CA HIS A 523 1.36 -25.36 14.36
C HIS A 523 0.11 -25.71 13.53
N LYS A 524 -0.43 -26.94 13.64
CA LYS A 524 -1.78 -27.30 13.11
C LYS A 524 -2.87 -26.69 13.98
N THR A 525 -2.92 -25.37 14.02
CA THR A 525 -3.77 -24.62 14.94
C THR A 525 -4.90 -23.87 14.23
N HIS A 526 -5.83 -23.38 15.03
CA HIS A 526 -6.98 -22.58 14.62
C HIS A 526 -6.72 -21.10 14.91
N TYR A 527 -6.97 -20.26 13.93
CA TYR A 527 -6.93 -18.81 14.06
C TYR A 527 -8.36 -18.26 13.99
N TYR A 528 -9.11 -18.47 15.08
CA TYR A 528 -10.49 -18.01 15.14
C TYR A 528 -10.59 -16.51 15.39
N ASN A 529 -11.64 -15.88 14.85
CA ASN A 529 -11.97 -14.48 15.07
C ASN A 529 -13.48 -14.32 15.23
N ILE A 530 -13.89 -13.58 16.26
CA ILE A 530 -15.29 -13.22 16.52
C ILE A 530 -15.35 -11.71 16.57
N SER A 531 -16.24 -11.10 15.79
CA SER A 531 -16.40 -9.65 15.81
C SER A 531 -17.86 -9.21 15.89
N CYS A 532 -18.04 -8.04 16.49
CA CYS A 532 -19.32 -7.35 16.56
C CYS A 532 -19.06 -5.87 16.31
N ALA A 533 -19.82 -5.26 15.39
CA ALA A 533 -19.74 -3.82 15.17
C ALA A 533 -21.13 -3.18 15.23
N TYR A 534 -21.17 -2.00 15.83
CA TYR A 534 -22.35 -1.15 15.90
C TYR A 534 -22.08 0.19 15.24
N VAL A 535 -22.97 0.58 14.34
CA VAL A 535 -22.93 1.87 13.65
C VAL A 535 -24.09 2.73 14.13
N TRP A 536 -23.77 3.91 14.64
CA TRP A 536 -24.74 4.91 15.07
C TRP A 536 -24.40 6.27 14.46
N ASN A 537 -25.24 6.74 13.56
CA ASN A 537 -24.97 7.93 12.75
C ASN A 537 -23.60 7.83 12.06
N THR A 538 -22.66 8.73 12.42
CA THR A 538 -21.31 8.81 11.89
C THR A 538 -20.29 8.00 12.72
N THR A 539 -20.72 7.36 13.79
CA THR A 539 -19.86 6.63 14.71
C THR A 539 -19.98 5.13 14.48
N ARG A 540 -18.84 4.46 14.35
CA ARG A 540 -18.74 2.99 14.33
C ARG A 540 -17.88 2.53 15.51
N ILE A 541 -18.40 1.60 16.29
CA ILE A 541 -17.69 0.91 17.37
C ILE A 541 -17.62 -0.56 16.98
N ALA A 542 -16.44 -1.14 17.02
CA ALA A 542 -16.25 -2.56 16.74
C ALA A 542 -15.41 -3.23 17.83
N LEU A 543 -15.84 -4.41 18.24
CA LEU A 543 -15.12 -5.32 19.12
C LEU A 543 -14.73 -6.54 18.31
N ASN A 544 -13.52 -7.03 18.51
CA ASN A 544 -13.04 -8.28 17.95
C ASN A 544 -12.28 -9.07 19.02
N PHE A 545 -12.44 -10.38 19.00
CA PHE A 545 -11.69 -11.31 19.86
C PHE A 545 -11.21 -12.47 19.01
N GLY A 546 -9.90 -12.73 19.05
CA GLY A 546 -9.37 -13.84 18.27
C GLY A 546 -7.86 -13.83 18.14
N LYS A 547 -7.40 -14.72 17.30
CA LYS A 547 -5.99 -14.95 16.95
C LYS A 547 -5.70 -14.43 15.54
N THR A 548 -4.59 -13.73 15.39
CA THR A 548 -4.05 -13.31 14.09
C THR A 548 -2.73 -14.02 13.86
N LYS A 549 -2.61 -14.66 12.70
CA LYS A 549 -1.38 -15.31 12.25
C LYS A 549 -0.30 -14.25 11.98
N GLU A 550 0.95 -14.58 12.26
CA GLU A 550 2.07 -13.82 11.71
C GLU A 550 2.06 -13.89 10.19
N GLY A 551 2.33 -12.77 9.53
CA GLY A 551 2.28 -12.72 8.08
C GLY A 551 2.64 -11.36 7.52
N ILE A 552 2.29 -11.15 6.25
CA ILE A 552 2.54 -9.92 5.53
C ILE A 552 1.21 -9.26 5.15
N LEU A 553 1.03 -8.02 5.58
CA LEU A 553 -0.09 -7.19 5.14
C LEU A 553 0.35 -6.36 3.94
N CYS A 554 -0.34 -6.50 2.81
CA CYS A 554 -0.03 -5.77 1.58
C CYS A 554 -1.21 -4.94 1.09
N VAL A 555 -0.93 -3.69 0.71
CA VAL A 555 -1.89 -2.79 0.08
C VAL A 555 -1.19 -2.09 -1.08
N GLY A 556 -1.75 -2.17 -2.30
CA GLY A 556 -1.23 -1.48 -3.47
C GLY A 556 0.23 -1.80 -3.84
N GLY A 557 0.74 -3.00 -3.48
CA GLY A 557 2.10 -3.45 -3.76
C GLY A 557 3.15 -3.05 -2.73
N VAL A 558 2.75 -2.35 -1.68
CA VAL A 558 3.59 -2.10 -0.50
C VAL A 558 3.14 -3.03 0.61
N CYS A 559 4.08 -3.70 1.25
CA CYS A 559 3.83 -4.71 2.25
C CYS A 559 4.59 -4.41 3.54
N ARG A 560 4.02 -4.82 4.68
CA ARG A 560 4.71 -4.85 5.96
C ARG A 560 4.49 -6.18 6.68
N ALA A 561 5.45 -6.57 7.50
CA ALA A 561 5.29 -7.69 8.41
C ALA A 561 4.32 -7.33 9.55
N VAL A 562 3.42 -8.24 9.86
CA VAL A 562 2.48 -8.16 10.97
C VAL A 562 2.78 -9.31 11.92
N PRO A 563 3.07 -9.03 13.21
CA PRO A 563 3.34 -10.08 14.18
C PRO A 563 2.07 -10.88 14.52
N ALA A 564 2.26 -12.13 14.92
CA ALA A 564 1.19 -12.90 15.52
C ALA A 564 0.60 -12.18 16.73
N SER A 565 -0.70 -12.23 16.89
CA SER A 565 -1.37 -11.60 18.03
C SER A 565 -2.61 -12.38 18.47
N TYR A 566 -2.91 -12.33 19.77
CA TYR A 566 -4.12 -12.89 20.33
C TYR A 566 -4.69 -11.92 21.37
N GLY A 567 -5.98 -11.70 21.35
CA GLY A 567 -6.62 -10.85 22.35
C GLY A 567 -7.96 -10.25 21.97
N LEU A 568 -8.33 -9.22 22.75
CA LEU A 568 -9.57 -8.46 22.57
C LEU A 568 -9.25 -7.09 22.00
N GLY A 569 -9.76 -6.80 20.82
CA GLY A 569 -9.61 -5.52 20.13
C GLY A 569 -10.85 -4.66 20.23
N LEU A 570 -10.64 -3.34 20.31
CA LEU A 570 -11.67 -2.29 20.26
C LEU A 570 -11.27 -1.27 19.19
N SER A 571 -12.17 -1.01 18.24
CA SER A 571 -12.01 0.06 17.25
C SER A 571 -13.17 1.03 17.35
N VAL A 572 -12.87 2.32 17.37
CA VAL A 572 -13.85 3.41 17.36
C VAL A 572 -13.49 4.39 16.26
N THR A 573 -14.42 4.67 15.38
CA THR A 573 -14.26 5.71 14.35
C THR A 573 -15.49 6.60 14.34
N THR A 574 -15.31 7.91 14.26
CA THR A 574 -16.41 8.87 14.18
C THR A 574 -16.01 10.09 13.37
N SER A 575 -16.98 10.71 12.69
CA SER A 575 -16.80 11.98 11.99
C SER A 575 -17.86 13.01 12.42
N PHE A 576 -17.52 14.28 12.37
CA PHE A 576 -18.36 15.40 12.82
C PHE A 576 -18.20 16.64 11.93
#